data_656167544cfd6132c8f1bb9c403cf82d
#
_entry.id   656167544cfd6132c8f1bb9c403cf82d
#
_cell.length_a   1.000
_cell.length_b   1.000
_cell.length_c   1.000
_cell.angle_alpha   90.00
_cell.angle_beta   90.00
_cell.angle_gamma   90.00
#
_symmetry.space_group_name_H-M   'P 1'
#
loop_
_entity.id
_entity.type
_entity.pdbx_description
1 polymer ?
#
loop_
_entity_poly.entity_id
_entity_poly.type
_entity_poly.pdbx_seq_one_letter_code
_entity_poly.pdbx_strand_id
1 'polypeptide(L)'
;MFMRQALEHFLLGKAFRTFIIAVIVFNAIILGMETSQTLMDRFGPLILMLDTICLSIFVIEIVLKLFAMDRRFFKDGWNIFDFAIVAVALMPATQGLSVLRALRILRVLKLITAVPSLKRVVEGLFKALPGMASVFGLMTLIFYIGAVMATKLFGAGCPLCTPEQAANFDEWFGTLGRSGYSLFQIMTLESWSMGIVRPVMDVYPHAWAFFVPFILITTFAVVNLVVGLVVNSMQEASEVETTEATDAYRDEVLDRLKAIEARLGGK
;
A
#
# COMPACT_ATOMS: atom_id res chain seq x y z
N MET A 1 35.68 11.92 -3.04
CA MET A 1 35.06 11.13 -1.95
C MET A 1 34.47 12.03 -0.88
N PHE A 2 35.17 13.00 -0.39
CA PHE A 2 34.75 13.96 0.65
C PHE A 2 33.47 14.76 0.30
N MET A 3 33.36 15.25 -0.94
CA MET A 3 32.23 16.06 -1.39
C MET A 3 30.92 15.24 -1.44
N ARG A 4 30.97 13.96 -1.82
CA ARG A 4 29.80 13.07 -1.81
C ARG A 4 29.31 12.78 -0.39
N GLN A 5 30.21 12.55 0.56
CA GLN A 5 29.87 12.34 1.97
C GLN A 5 29.28 13.59 2.62
N ALA A 6 29.81 14.76 2.33
CA ALA A 6 29.26 16.02 2.82
C ALA A 6 27.84 16.28 2.27
N LEU A 7 27.62 15.98 0.97
CA LEU A 7 26.32 16.08 0.34
C LEU A 7 25.32 15.07 0.94
N GLU A 8 25.71 13.84 1.14
CA GLU A 8 24.90 12.80 1.79
C GLU A 8 24.48 13.23 3.19
N HIS A 9 25.41 13.74 3.99
CA HIS A 9 25.13 14.25 5.33
C HIS A 9 24.16 15.44 5.32
N PHE A 10 24.30 16.35 4.35
CA PHE A 10 23.36 17.48 4.16
C PHE A 10 21.96 16.98 3.80
N LEU A 11 21.83 16.06 2.82
CA LEU A 11 20.54 15.52 2.36
C LEU A 11 19.81 14.72 3.46
N LEU A 12 20.54 14.06 4.36
CA LEU A 12 20.01 13.34 5.50
C LEU A 12 19.75 14.25 6.72
N GLY A 13 20.17 15.51 6.66
CA GLY A 13 20.03 16.49 7.72
C GLY A 13 18.57 16.82 8.05
N LYS A 14 18.30 17.11 9.34
CA LYS A 14 16.95 17.46 9.82
C LYS A 14 16.37 18.68 9.09
N ALA A 15 17.20 19.70 8.83
CA ALA A 15 16.78 20.95 8.17
C ALA A 15 16.31 20.69 6.73
N PHE A 16 17.11 19.93 5.94
CA PHE A 16 16.77 19.59 4.56
C PHE A 16 15.49 18.74 4.50
N ARG A 17 15.35 17.77 5.38
CA ARG A 17 14.15 16.94 5.48
C ARG A 17 12.92 17.77 5.82
N THR A 18 13.00 18.70 6.78
CA THR A 18 11.88 19.59 7.13
C THR A 18 11.50 20.49 5.95
N PHE A 19 12.49 20.99 5.20
CA PHE A 19 12.25 21.74 3.98
C PHE A 19 11.50 20.90 2.93
N ILE A 20 11.93 19.68 2.67
CA ILE A 20 11.24 18.78 1.72
C ILE A 20 9.82 18.47 2.18
N ILE A 21 9.59 18.22 3.48
CA ILE A 21 8.23 18.04 4.04
C ILE A 21 7.36 19.28 3.74
N ALA A 22 7.88 20.48 3.99
CA ALA A 22 7.15 21.71 3.73
C ALA A 22 6.79 21.86 2.24
N VAL A 23 7.72 21.52 1.32
CA VAL A 23 7.48 21.53 -0.13
C VAL A 23 6.42 20.50 -0.52
N ILE A 24 6.43 19.29 0.07
CA ILE A 24 5.42 18.25 -0.21
C ILE A 24 4.03 18.73 0.23
N VAL A 25 3.91 19.26 1.45
CA VAL A 25 2.64 19.77 1.98
C VAL A 25 2.13 20.95 1.14
N PHE A 26 3.01 21.87 0.77
CA PHE A 26 2.66 22.99 -0.09
C PHE A 26 2.19 22.51 -1.48
N ASN A 27 2.90 21.53 -2.08
CA ASN A 27 2.50 20.94 -3.35
C ASN A 27 1.14 20.20 -3.25
N ALA A 28 0.87 19.52 -2.11
CA ALA A 28 -0.43 18.89 -1.90
C ALA A 28 -1.58 19.93 -1.89
N ILE A 29 -1.36 21.10 -1.29
CA ILE A 29 -2.33 22.20 -1.31
C ILE A 29 -2.53 22.71 -2.73
N ILE A 30 -1.46 22.91 -3.50
CA ILE A 30 -1.51 23.36 -4.90
C ILE A 30 -2.32 22.37 -5.75
N LEU A 31 -2.05 21.07 -5.63
CA LEU A 31 -2.80 20.03 -6.33
C LEU A 31 -4.28 20.01 -5.93
N GLY A 32 -4.59 20.29 -4.68
CA GLY A 32 -5.97 20.48 -4.22
C GLY A 32 -6.63 21.70 -4.87
N MET A 33 -5.89 22.81 -5.01
CA MET A 33 -6.39 24.01 -5.70
C MET A 33 -6.63 23.77 -7.20
N GLU A 34 -5.82 22.93 -7.85
CA GLU A 34 -5.96 22.57 -9.27
C GLU A 34 -7.28 21.84 -9.56
N THR A 35 -7.92 21.21 -8.56
CA THR A 35 -9.21 20.54 -8.74
C THR A 35 -10.40 21.51 -8.83
N SER A 36 -10.22 22.74 -8.40
CA SER A 36 -11.27 23.78 -8.41
C SER A 36 -11.23 24.59 -9.70
N GLN A 37 -12.25 24.47 -10.55
CA GLN A 37 -12.37 25.26 -11.78
C GLN A 37 -12.34 26.75 -11.51
N THR A 38 -13.03 27.24 -10.48
CA THR A 38 -13.06 28.67 -10.13
C THR A 38 -11.66 29.22 -9.79
N LEU A 39 -10.83 28.43 -9.10
CA LEU A 39 -9.45 28.83 -8.79
C LEU A 39 -8.56 28.76 -10.04
N MET A 40 -8.74 27.76 -10.88
CA MET A 40 -8.00 27.60 -12.13
C MET A 40 -8.31 28.71 -13.13
N ASP A 41 -9.57 29.14 -13.23
CA ASP A 41 -9.95 30.26 -14.11
C ASP A 41 -9.32 31.57 -13.67
N ARG A 42 -9.11 31.78 -12.36
CA ARG A 42 -8.60 33.04 -11.81
C ARG A 42 -7.08 33.05 -11.64
N PHE A 43 -6.49 31.92 -11.20
CA PHE A 43 -5.10 31.82 -10.81
C PHE A 43 -4.36 30.65 -11.50
N GLY A 44 -4.93 30.05 -12.55
CA GLY A 44 -4.41 28.86 -13.21
C GLY A 44 -2.92 28.94 -13.57
N PRO A 45 -2.45 29.99 -14.25
CA PRO A 45 -1.03 30.13 -14.59
C PRO A 45 -0.10 30.15 -13.37
N LEU A 46 -0.53 30.76 -12.26
CA LEU A 46 0.23 30.81 -11.02
C LEU A 46 0.29 29.43 -10.36
N ILE A 47 -0.86 28.72 -10.29
CA ILE A 47 -0.97 27.38 -9.73
C ILE A 47 -0.05 26.41 -10.47
N LEU A 48 -0.09 26.39 -11.80
CA LEU A 48 0.74 25.54 -12.63
C LEU A 48 2.24 25.89 -12.52
N MET A 49 2.57 27.17 -12.41
CA MET A 49 3.96 27.62 -12.18
C MET A 49 4.47 27.09 -10.83
N LEU A 50 3.71 27.24 -9.77
CA LEU A 50 4.08 26.76 -8.43
C LEU A 50 4.20 25.24 -8.39
N ASP A 51 3.30 24.50 -9.06
CA ASP A 51 3.41 23.05 -9.21
C ASP A 51 4.71 22.65 -9.91
N THR A 52 5.06 23.33 -10.99
CA THR A 52 6.30 23.10 -11.74
C THR A 52 7.55 23.37 -10.88
N ILE A 53 7.52 24.41 -10.05
CA ILE A 53 8.61 24.72 -9.11
C ILE A 53 8.76 23.58 -8.08
N CYS A 54 7.67 23.13 -7.48
CA CYS A 54 7.71 22.02 -6.53
C CYS A 54 8.25 20.74 -7.18
N LEU A 55 7.80 20.41 -8.39
CA LEU A 55 8.28 19.25 -9.14
C LEU A 55 9.78 19.37 -9.42
N SER A 56 10.26 20.55 -9.81
CA SER A 56 11.68 20.82 -10.07
C SER A 56 12.54 20.59 -8.81
N ILE A 57 12.04 20.99 -7.63
CA ILE A 57 12.70 20.73 -6.36
C ILE A 57 12.81 19.22 -6.09
N PHE A 58 11.75 18.45 -6.35
CA PHE A 58 11.78 16.99 -6.17
C PHE A 58 12.73 16.31 -7.15
N VAL A 59 12.80 16.76 -8.39
CA VAL A 59 13.77 16.25 -9.38
C VAL A 59 15.20 16.53 -8.93
N ILE A 60 15.48 17.76 -8.48
CA ILE A 60 16.80 18.13 -7.97
C ILE A 60 17.16 17.27 -6.76
N GLU A 61 16.24 17.07 -5.82
CA GLU A 61 16.44 16.17 -4.66
C GLU A 61 16.86 14.76 -5.09
N ILE A 62 16.11 14.17 -6.05
CA ILE A 62 16.41 12.81 -6.55
C ILE A 62 17.78 12.76 -7.25
N VAL A 63 18.09 13.74 -8.09
CA VAL A 63 19.39 13.83 -8.77
C VAL A 63 20.53 13.96 -7.77
N LEU A 64 20.38 14.80 -6.75
CA LEU A 64 21.37 14.94 -5.68
C LEU A 64 21.56 13.67 -4.87
N LYS A 65 20.45 12.97 -4.52
CA LYS A 65 20.51 11.66 -3.85
C LYS A 65 21.21 10.62 -4.72
N LEU A 66 20.89 10.58 -6.02
CA LEU A 66 21.51 9.66 -6.96
C LEU A 66 23.03 9.91 -7.08
N PHE A 67 23.44 11.18 -7.16
CA PHE A 67 24.87 11.55 -7.21
C PHE A 67 25.61 11.24 -5.90
N ALA A 68 24.98 11.48 -4.75
CA ALA A 68 25.58 11.26 -3.43
C ALA A 68 25.72 9.76 -3.11
N MET A 69 24.68 8.97 -3.36
CA MET A 69 24.58 7.55 -2.97
C MET A 69 25.04 6.58 -4.04
N ASP A 70 25.11 7.00 -5.33
CA ASP A 70 25.50 6.17 -6.48
C ASP A 70 24.72 4.83 -6.50
N ARG A 71 25.42 3.67 -6.59
CA ARG A 71 24.78 2.34 -6.62
C ARG A 71 24.02 1.99 -5.34
N ARG A 72 24.31 2.65 -4.22
CA ARG A 72 23.59 2.45 -2.95
C ARG A 72 22.14 2.98 -3.03
N PHE A 73 21.89 3.96 -3.89
CA PHE A 73 20.55 4.51 -4.11
C PHE A 73 19.53 3.42 -4.47
N PHE A 74 19.90 2.51 -5.39
CA PHE A 74 19.04 1.42 -5.85
C PHE A 74 18.96 0.22 -4.90
N LYS A 75 19.71 0.21 -3.81
CA LYS A 75 19.61 -0.83 -2.77
C LYS A 75 18.58 -0.49 -1.70
N ASP A 76 18.19 0.77 -1.59
CA ASP A 76 17.17 1.23 -0.66
C ASP A 76 15.82 1.35 -1.38
N GLY A 77 14.86 0.51 -0.99
CA GLY A 77 13.51 0.50 -1.56
C GLY A 77 12.78 1.83 -1.43
N TRP A 78 13.07 2.62 -0.38
CA TRP A 78 12.47 3.94 -0.20
C TRP A 78 12.98 4.97 -1.20
N ASN A 79 14.23 4.90 -1.58
CA ASN A 79 14.78 5.76 -2.63
C ASN A 79 14.21 5.39 -4.01
N ILE A 80 14.02 4.08 -4.28
CA ILE A 80 13.35 3.61 -5.51
C ILE A 80 11.90 4.10 -5.55
N PHE A 81 11.20 4.05 -4.43
CA PHE A 81 9.82 4.55 -4.30
C PHE A 81 9.74 6.05 -4.60
N ASP A 82 10.61 6.87 -3.98
CA ASP A 82 10.70 8.30 -4.27
C ASP A 82 10.99 8.58 -5.75
N PHE A 83 11.91 7.82 -6.34
CA PHE A 83 12.26 7.93 -7.76
C PHE A 83 11.07 7.59 -8.67
N ALA A 84 10.36 6.50 -8.39
CA ALA A 84 9.21 6.07 -9.18
C ALA A 84 8.09 7.12 -9.18
N ILE A 85 7.79 7.70 -8.01
CA ILE A 85 6.78 8.76 -7.88
C ILE A 85 7.15 9.98 -8.72
N VAL A 86 8.41 10.42 -8.65
CA VAL A 86 8.86 11.59 -9.42
C VAL A 86 8.90 11.28 -10.91
N ALA A 87 9.32 10.07 -11.30
CA ALA A 87 9.33 9.64 -12.69
C ALA A 87 7.93 9.63 -13.30
N VAL A 88 6.93 9.09 -12.58
CA VAL A 88 5.52 9.13 -13.02
C VAL A 88 5.02 10.59 -13.16
N ALA A 89 5.41 11.48 -12.24
CA ALA A 89 5.02 12.88 -12.29
C ALA A 89 5.63 13.64 -13.48
N LEU A 90 6.77 13.19 -14.00
CA LEU A 90 7.48 13.76 -15.16
C LEU A 90 6.93 13.23 -16.49
N MET A 91 6.15 12.14 -16.51
CA MET A 91 5.62 11.59 -17.76
C MET A 91 4.72 12.63 -18.46
N PRO A 92 4.98 12.90 -19.76
CA PRO A 92 4.14 13.80 -20.51
C PRO A 92 2.74 13.21 -20.67
N ALA A 93 1.71 14.00 -20.39
CA ALA A 93 0.32 13.63 -20.63
C ALA A 93 0.03 13.71 -22.14
N THR A 94 0.38 12.65 -22.89
CA THR A 94 0.03 12.52 -24.31
C THR A 94 -1.46 12.17 -24.47
N GLN A 95 -2.01 12.48 -25.65
CA GLN A 95 -3.39 12.14 -25.98
C GLN A 95 -3.59 10.62 -25.82
N GLY A 96 -4.49 10.20 -24.94
CA GLY A 96 -4.75 8.79 -24.56
C GLY A 96 -4.25 8.37 -23.17
N LEU A 97 -3.37 9.14 -22.51
CA LEU A 97 -2.84 8.84 -21.18
C LEU A 97 -3.27 9.89 -20.14
N SER A 98 -4.53 10.37 -20.22
CA SER A 98 -5.11 11.33 -19.26
C SER A 98 -5.02 10.83 -17.80
N VAL A 99 -5.01 9.51 -17.60
CA VAL A 99 -4.82 8.87 -16.29
C VAL A 99 -3.48 9.26 -15.66
N LEU A 100 -2.41 9.42 -16.46
CA LEU A 100 -1.10 9.84 -15.94
C LEU A 100 -1.13 11.25 -15.33
N ARG A 101 -2.04 12.11 -15.80
CA ARG A 101 -2.24 13.42 -15.18
C ARG A 101 -2.81 13.28 -13.77
N ALA A 102 -3.79 12.39 -13.58
CA ALA A 102 -4.35 12.10 -12.26
C ALA A 102 -3.31 11.46 -11.33
N LEU A 103 -2.41 10.60 -11.85
CA LEU A 103 -1.35 9.98 -11.05
C LEU A 103 -0.29 10.97 -10.50
N ARG A 104 -0.27 12.22 -10.97
CA ARG A 104 0.60 13.24 -10.36
C ARG A 104 0.33 13.46 -8.88
N ILE A 105 -0.90 13.18 -8.39
CA ILE A 105 -1.25 13.25 -6.97
C ILE A 105 -0.39 12.30 -6.12
N LEU A 106 0.12 11.21 -6.71
CA LEU A 106 0.95 10.23 -5.99
C LEU A 106 2.24 10.85 -5.42
N ARG A 107 2.67 12.03 -5.92
CA ARG A 107 3.83 12.72 -5.34
C ARG A 107 3.63 13.12 -3.87
N VAL A 108 2.39 13.24 -3.40
CA VAL A 108 2.08 13.45 -1.98
C VAL A 108 2.51 12.25 -1.13
N LEU A 109 2.56 11.04 -1.69
CA LEU A 109 3.06 9.84 -1.00
C LEU A 109 4.54 9.94 -0.60
N LYS A 110 5.32 10.88 -1.17
CA LYS A 110 6.67 11.19 -0.67
C LYS A 110 6.67 11.60 0.81
N LEU A 111 5.51 12.02 1.34
CA LEU A 111 5.38 12.29 2.76
C LEU A 111 5.69 11.06 3.62
N ILE A 112 5.42 9.86 3.11
CA ILE A 112 5.71 8.60 3.81
C ILE A 112 7.21 8.45 4.04
N THR A 113 8.03 8.76 3.04
CA THR A 113 9.50 8.66 3.13
C THR A 113 10.09 9.81 3.93
N ALA A 114 9.50 11.01 3.81
CA ALA A 114 10.00 12.21 4.46
C ALA A 114 9.68 12.25 5.98
N VAL A 115 8.55 11.67 6.42
CA VAL A 115 8.10 11.67 7.83
C VAL A 115 8.43 10.34 8.50
N PRO A 116 9.35 10.31 9.48
CA PRO A 116 9.81 9.06 10.09
C PRO A 116 8.71 8.24 10.78
N SER A 117 7.69 8.90 11.33
CA SER A 117 6.55 8.19 11.95
C SER A 117 5.72 7.44 10.91
N LEU A 118 5.42 8.06 9.77
CA LEU A 118 4.70 7.43 8.68
C LEU A 118 5.52 6.28 8.07
N LYS A 119 6.81 6.51 7.85
CA LYS A 119 7.74 5.48 7.36
C LYS A 119 7.72 4.24 8.26
N ARG A 120 7.82 4.40 9.58
CA ARG A 120 7.78 3.29 10.54
C ARG A 120 6.46 2.51 10.50
N VAL A 121 5.33 3.20 10.38
CA VAL A 121 4.01 2.54 10.27
C VAL A 121 3.95 1.66 9.02
N VAL A 122 4.40 2.18 7.88
CA VAL A 122 4.40 1.44 6.61
C VAL A 122 5.40 0.28 6.64
N GLU A 123 6.59 0.47 7.22
CA GLU A 123 7.57 -0.61 7.43
C GLU A 123 7.03 -1.73 8.33
N GLY A 124 6.32 -1.37 9.41
CA GLY A 124 5.64 -2.34 10.28
C GLY A 124 4.60 -3.14 9.51
N LEU A 125 3.79 -2.47 8.68
CA LEU A 125 2.81 -3.15 7.83
C LEU A 125 3.48 -4.15 6.85
N PHE A 126 4.56 -3.73 6.16
CA PHE A 126 5.29 -4.60 5.24
C PHE A 126 5.97 -5.77 5.95
N LYS A 127 6.47 -5.58 7.17
CA LYS A 127 7.04 -6.66 7.97
C LYS A 127 6.01 -7.72 8.39
N ALA A 128 4.75 -7.33 8.60
CA ALA A 128 3.68 -8.24 8.94
C ALA A 128 3.21 -9.09 7.73
N LEU A 129 3.36 -8.61 6.48
CA LEU A 129 2.87 -9.29 5.27
C LEU A 129 3.40 -10.72 5.09
N PRO A 130 4.71 -11.04 5.30
CA PRO A 130 5.20 -12.41 5.11
C PRO A 130 4.49 -13.44 6.00
N GLY A 131 4.16 -13.08 7.25
CA GLY A 131 3.40 -13.96 8.16
C GLY A 131 1.99 -14.26 7.67
N MET A 132 1.42 -13.38 6.83
CA MET A 132 0.07 -13.50 6.30
C MET A 132 0.04 -14.08 4.87
N ALA A 133 1.20 -14.30 4.24
CA ALA A 133 1.30 -14.71 2.84
C ALA A 133 0.53 -16.01 2.54
N SER A 134 0.53 -16.97 3.47
CA SER A 134 -0.20 -18.23 3.33
C SER A 134 -1.72 -18.01 3.28
N VAL A 135 -2.24 -17.10 4.09
CA VAL A 135 -3.67 -16.76 4.11
C VAL A 135 -4.07 -16.04 2.83
N PHE A 136 -3.25 -15.09 2.36
CA PHE A 136 -3.45 -14.43 1.08
C PHE A 136 -3.40 -15.42 -0.09
N GLY A 137 -2.47 -16.37 -0.08
CA GLY A 137 -2.37 -17.43 -1.08
C GLY A 137 -3.63 -18.31 -1.11
N LEU A 138 -4.12 -18.73 0.07
CA LEU A 138 -5.36 -19.47 0.20
C LEU A 138 -6.57 -18.68 -0.29
N MET A 139 -6.68 -17.40 0.09
CA MET A 139 -7.75 -16.51 -0.38
C MET A 139 -7.73 -16.38 -1.91
N THR A 140 -6.57 -16.16 -2.50
CA THR A 140 -6.42 -16.08 -3.96
C THR A 140 -6.89 -17.37 -4.65
N LEU A 141 -6.57 -18.53 -4.08
CA LEU A 141 -7.02 -19.82 -4.59
C LEU A 141 -8.55 -19.96 -4.50
N ILE A 142 -9.14 -19.60 -3.35
CA ILE A 142 -10.60 -19.65 -3.15
C ILE A 142 -11.30 -18.72 -4.17
N PHE A 143 -10.78 -17.49 -4.36
CA PHE A 143 -11.29 -16.56 -5.35
C PHE A 143 -11.18 -17.08 -6.77
N TYR A 144 -10.05 -17.67 -7.12
CA TYR A 144 -9.85 -18.25 -8.45
C TYR A 144 -10.83 -19.38 -8.72
N ILE A 145 -10.96 -20.34 -7.78
CA ILE A 145 -11.90 -21.46 -7.91
C ILE A 145 -13.34 -20.93 -7.98
N GLY A 146 -13.70 -20.00 -7.09
CA GLY A 146 -15.01 -19.38 -7.06
C GLY A 146 -15.33 -18.65 -8.38
N ALA A 147 -14.38 -17.88 -8.92
CA ALA A 147 -14.55 -17.15 -10.18
C ALA A 147 -14.72 -18.10 -11.38
N VAL A 148 -13.94 -19.18 -11.45
CA VAL A 148 -14.10 -20.20 -12.48
C VAL A 148 -15.47 -20.87 -12.39
N MET A 149 -15.92 -21.22 -11.17
CA MET A 149 -17.25 -21.82 -10.95
C MET A 149 -18.37 -20.84 -11.31
N ALA A 150 -18.29 -19.59 -10.84
CA ALA A 150 -19.30 -18.58 -11.13
C ALA A 150 -19.43 -18.29 -12.65
N THR A 151 -18.30 -18.19 -13.35
CA THR A 151 -18.29 -18.01 -14.80
C THR A 151 -18.95 -19.20 -15.51
N LYS A 152 -18.69 -20.42 -15.07
CA LYS A 152 -19.28 -21.62 -15.69
C LYS A 152 -20.75 -21.82 -15.34
N LEU A 153 -21.16 -21.50 -14.11
CA LEU A 153 -22.54 -21.72 -13.64
C LEU A 153 -23.49 -20.62 -14.11
N PHE A 154 -23.02 -19.37 -14.16
CA PHE A 154 -23.89 -18.21 -14.35
C PHE A 154 -23.52 -17.37 -15.57
N GLY A 155 -22.28 -17.48 -16.11
CA GLY A 155 -21.80 -16.66 -17.22
C GLY A 155 -22.01 -17.26 -18.61
N ALA A 156 -22.22 -18.57 -18.72
CA ALA A 156 -22.24 -19.29 -20.01
C ALA A 156 -23.63 -19.32 -20.67
N GLY A 157 -24.22 -18.15 -20.89
CA GLY A 157 -25.52 -18.03 -21.58
C GLY A 157 -26.68 -18.59 -20.76
N CYS A 158 -27.71 -17.81 -20.58
CA CYS A 158 -28.88 -18.19 -19.80
C CYS A 158 -30.07 -18.39 -20.77
N PRO A 159 -30.44 -19.62 -21.12
CA PRO A 159 -31.55 -19.88 -22.04
C PRO A 159 -32.91 -19.47 -21.50
N LEU A 160 -33.03 -19.33 -20.16
CA LEU A 160 -34.26 -19.01 -19.44
C LEU A 160 -34.34 -17.53 -19.01
N CYS A 161 -33.30 -16.75 -19.29
CA CYS A 161 -33.25 -15.36 -18.91
C CYS A 161 -33.99 -14.44 -19.87
N THR A 162 -34.57 -13.37 -19.31
CA THR A 162 -34.93 -12.20 -20.11
C THR A 162 -33.67 -11.53 -20.67
N PRO A 163 -33.79 -10.73 -21.76
CA PRO A 163 -32.61 -10.02 -22.31
C PRO A 163 -31.88 -9.14 -21.29
N GLU A 164 -32.59 -8.54 -20.35
CA GLU A 164 -32.02 -7.73 -19.28
C GLU A 164 -31.25 -8.58 -18.26
N GLN A 165 -31.82 -9.71 -17.86
CA GLN A 165 -31.14 -10.66 -16.96
C GLN A 165 -29.88 -11.24 -17.60
N ALA A 166 -29.95 -11.58 -18.89
CA ALA A 166 -28.78 -12.10 -19.62
C ALA A 166 -27.65 -11.06 -19.69
N ALA A 167 -27.99 -9.78 -19.90
CA ALA A 167 -27.01 -8.70 -19.89
C ALA A 167 -26.35 -8.54 -18.50
N ASN A 168 -27.14 -8.57 -17.43
CA ASN A 168 -26.63 -8.49 -16.07
C ASN A 168 -25.71 -9.70 -15.73
N PHE A 169 -26.10 -10.90 -16.14
CA PHE A 169 -25.28 -12.11 -15.91
C PHE A 169 -23.98 -12.08 -16.70
N ASP A 170 -23.97 -11.55 -17.92
CA ASP A 170 -22.75 -11.33 -18.68
C ASP A 170 -21.87 -10.26 -18.00
N GLU A 171 -22.46 -9.18 -17.50
CA GLU A 171 -21.74 -8.15 -16.76
C GLU A 171 -21.06 -8.71 -15.49
N TRP A 172 -21.76 -9.56 -14.72
CA TRP A 172 -21.24 -10.08 -13.46
C TRP A 172 -20.36 -11.30 -13.62
N PHE A 173 -20.69 -12.21 -14.55
CA PHE A 173 -20.06 -13.54 -14.63
C PHE A 173 -19.59 -13.95 -16.03
N GLY A 174 -19.74 -13.10 -17.04
CA GLY A 174 -19.41 -13.41 -18.43
C GLY A 174 -17.93 -13.72 -18.69
N THR A 175 -17.03 -13.30 -17.82
CA THR A 175 -15.60 -13.61 -17.90
C THR A 175 -15.03 -13.88 -16.50
N LEU A 176 -13.87 -14.56 -16.44
CA LEU A 176 -13.17 -14.83 -15.20
C LEU A 176 -12.88 -13.54 -14.39
N GLY A 177 -12.49 -12.46 -15.06
CA GLY A 177 -12.23 -11.17 -14.42
C GLY A 177 -13.50 -10.53 -13.86
N ARG A 178 -14.60 -10.55 -14.60
CA ARG A 178 -15.91 -10.06 -14.13
C ARG A 178 -16.40 -10.87 -12.95
N SER A 179 -16.33 -12.20 -13.01
CA SER A 179 -16.67 -13.08 -11.88
C SER A 179 -15.81 -12.80 -10.65
N GLY A 180 -14.50 -12.61 -10.82
CA GLY A 180 -13.61 -12.24 -9.73
C GLY A 180 -13.99 -10.92 -9.07
N TYR A 181 -14.34 -9.90 -9.87
CA TYR A 181 -14.81 -8.62 -9.34
C TYR A 181 -16.16 -8.74 -8.60
N SER A 182 -17.12 -9.46 -9.17
CA SER A 182 -18.42 -9.69 -8.53
C SER A 182 -18.28 -10.48 -7.22
N LEU A 183 -17.41 -11.48 -7.20
CA LEU A 183 -17.10 -12.22 -5.96
C LEU A 183 -16.38 -11.36 -4.93
N PHE A 184 -15.50 -10.43 -5.35
CA PHE A 184 -14.91 -9.46 -4.45
C PHE A 184 -15.97 -8.55 -3.82
N GLN A 185 -16.91 -8.03 -4.62
CA GLN A 185 -18.05 -7.26 -4.13
C GLN A 185 -18.90 -8.07 -3.13
N ILE A 186 -19.19 -9.33 -3.44
CA ILE A 186 -19.93 -10.23 -2.56
C ILE A 186 -19.18 -10.46 -1.24
N MET A 187 -17.87 -10.67 -1.28
CA MET A 187 -17.02 -10.85 -0.09
C MET A 187 -17.02 -9.61 0.81
N THR A 188 -17.02 -8.42 0.23
CA THR A 188 -17.10 -7.16 0.99
C THR A 188 -18.52 -6.88 1.52
N LEU A 189 -19.48 -7.77 1.25
CA LEU A 189 -20.89 -7.66 1.61
C LEU A 189 -21.60 -6.43 1.02
N GLU A 190 -21.00 -5.82 -0.01
CA GLU A 190 -21.57 -4.68 -0.70
C GLU A 190 -22.66 -5.13 -1.67
N SER A 191 -23.92 -4.77 -1.38
CA SER A 191 -25.11 -5.10 -2.19
C SER A 191 -25.22 -6.57 -2.62
N TRP A 192 -24.54 -7.48 -1.92
CA TRP A 192 -24.41 -8.88 -2.34
C TRP A 192 -25.73 -9.60 -2.53
N SER A 193 -26.69 -9.39 -1.59
CA SER A 193 -27.96 -10.09 -1.60
C SER A 193 -28.91 -9.54 -2.65
N MET A 194 -29.24 -8.23 -2.56
CA MET A 194 -30.22 -7.60 -3.44
C MET A 194 -29.66 -7.27 -4.83
N GLY A 195 -28.40 -6.93 -4.91
CA GLY A 195 -27.76 -6.53 -6.18
C GLY A 195 -27.38 -7.69 -7.07
N ILE A 196 -26.95 -8.83 -6.51
CA ILE A 196 -26.42 -9.95 -7.29
C ILE A 196 -27.11 -11.26 -6.97
N VAL A 197 -27.10 -11.73 -5.71
CA VAL A 197 -27.48 -13.11 -5.39
C VAL A 197 -28.97 -13.37 -5.60
N ARG A 198 -29.87 -12.46 -5.19
CA ARG A 198 -31.31 -12.63 -5.41
C ARG A 198 -31.69 -12.59 -6.88
N PRO A 199 -31.22 -11.63 -7.72
CA PRO A 199 -31.43 -11.69 -9.16
C PRO A 199 -30.93 -12.98 -9.82
N VAL A 200 -29.81 -13.55 -9.34
CA VAL A 200 -29.34 -14.86 -9.80
C VAL A 200 -30.27 -15.98 -9.36
N MET A 201 -30.78 -15.93 -8.12
CA MET A 201 -31.72 -16.94 -7.59
C MET A 201 -33.09 -16.91 -8.28
N ASP A 202 -33.51 -15.78 -8.83
CA ASP A 202 -34.76 -15.68 -9.61
C ASP A 202 -34.70 -16.61 -10.84
N VAL A 203 -33.54 -16.89 -11.37
CA VAL A 203 -33.32 -17.80 -12.50
C VAL A 203 -32.77 -19.15 -12.05
N TYR A 204 -31.85 -19.16 -11.11
CA TYR A 204 -31.19 -20.33 -10.54
C TYR A 204 -31.51 -20.47 -9.02
N PRO A 205 -32.66 -21.03 -8.63
CA PRO A 205 -33.12 -21.04 -7.23
C PRO A 205 -32.14 -21.64 -6.22
N HIS A 206 -31.23 -22.50 -6.67
CA HIS A 206 -30.21 -23.14 -5.82
C HIS A 206 -28.87 -22.39 -5.78
N ALA A 207 -28.77 -21.20 -6.40
CA ALA A 207 -27.53 -20.42 -6.43
C ALA A 207 -27.02 -20.03 -5.03
N TRP A 208 -27.89 -19.95 -4.01
CA TRP A 208 -27.52 -19.74 -2.62
C TRP A 208 -26.50 -20.77 -2.11
N ALA A 209 -26.59 -22.03 -2.61
CA ALA A 209 -25.67 -23.10 -2.23
C ALA A 209 -24.23 -22.86 -2.69
N PHE A 210 -24.01 -21.97 -3.65
CA PHE A 210 -22.71 -21.48 -4.05
C PHE A 210 -22.30 -20.22 -3.25
N PHE A 211 -23.19 -19.21 -3.22
CA PHE A 211 -22.84 -17.89 -2.68
C PHE A 211 -22.71 -17.90 -1.14
N VAL A 212 -23.60 -18.60 -0.43
CA VAL A 212 -23.55 -18.60 1.05
C VAL A 212 -22.29 -19.28 1.59
N PRO A 213 -21.89 -20.48 1.13
CA PRO A 213 -20.61 -21.04 1.52
C PRO A 213 -19.42 -20.17 1.14
N PHE A 214 -19.42 -19.56 -0.04
CA PHE A 214 -18.36 -18.64 -0.46
C PHE A 214 -18.22 -17.46 0.51
N ILE A 215 -19.34 -16.82 0.89
CA ILE A 215 -19.34 -15.71 1.87
C ILE A 215 -18.80 -16.20 3.23
N LEU A 216 -19.30 -17.32 3.72
CA LEU A 216 -18.86 -17.86 5.02
C LEU A 216 -17.35 -18.14 5.05
N ILE A 217 -16.83 -18.80 4.02
CA ILE A 217 -15.42 -19.15 3.90
C ILE A 217 -14.56 -17.88 3.81
N THR A 218 -14.93 -16.95 2.94
CA THR A 218 -14.14 -15.72 2.74
C THR A 218 -14.20 -14.79 3.94
N THR A 219 -15.38 -14.62 4.57
CA THR A 219 -15.52 -13.83 5.79
C THR A 219 -14.69 -14.41 6.93
N PHE A 220 -14.74 -15.74 7.12
CA PHE A 220 -13.93 -16.43 8.13
C PHE A 220 -12.43 -16.26 7.87
N ALA A 221 -12.00 -16.35 6.60
CA ALA A 221 -10.61 -16.15 6.23
C ALA A 221 -10.14 -14.70 6.51
N VAL A 222 -10.98 -13.69 6.21
CA VAL A 222 -10.68 -12.27 6.51
C VAL A 222 -10.60 -12.03 8.01
N VAL A 223 -11.53 -12.58 8.80
CA VAL A 223 -11.48 -12.46 10.27
C VAL A 223 -10.21 -13.09 10.82
N ASN A 224 -9.84 -14.29 10.36
CA ASN A 224 -8.60 -14.95 10.77
C ASN A 224 -7.35 -14.15 10.37
N LEU A 225 -7.38 -13.46 9.22
CA LEU A 225 -6.30 -12.56 8.80
C LEU A 225 -6.13 -11.41 9.77
N VAL A 226 -7.23 -10.77 10.19
CA VAL A 226 -7.21 -9.66 11.17
C VAL A 226 -6.72 -10.16 12.53
N VAL A 227 -7.22 -11.30 13.01
CA VAL A 227 -6.77 -11.91 14.27
C VAL A 227 -5.28 -12.25 14.20
N GLY A 228 -4.81 -12.85 13.11
CA GLY A 228 -3.39 -13.15 12.91
C GLY A 228 -2.51 -11.91 12.93
N LEU A 229 -2.95 -10.80 12.32
CA LEU A 229 -2.24 -9.53 12.37
C LEU A 229 -2.12 -8.98 13.80
N VAL A 230 -3.22 -9.01 14.56
CA VAL A 230 -3.24 -8.54 15.95
C VAL A 230 -2.31 -9.42 16.82
N VAL A 231 -2.40 -10.74 16.68
CA VAL A 231 -1.55 -11.68 17.44
C VAL A 231 -0.07 -11.47 17.12
N ASN A 232 0.30 -11.35 15.82
CA ASN A 232 1.68 -11.08 15.43
C ASN A 232 2.20 -9.75 15.98
N SER A 233 1.37 -8.69 15.95
CA SER A 233 1.74 -7.39 16.50
C SER A 233 1.96 -7.45 18.03
N MET A 234 1.16 -8.23 18.73
CA MET A 234 1.33 -8.44 20.18
C MET A 234 2.58 -9.25 20.49
N GLN A 235 2.89 -10.29 19.70
CA GLN A 235 4.09 -11.11 19.85
C GLN A 235 5.36 -10.27 19.61
N GLU A 236 5.40 -9.46 18.55
CA GLU A 236 6.53 -8.58 18.27
C GLU A 236 6.78 -7.58 19.40
N ALA A 237 5.72 -7.00 19.97
CA ALA A 237 5.82 -6.11 21.13
C ALA A 237 6.39 -6.84 22.36
N SER A 238 5.93 -8.05 22.63
CA SER A 238 6.40 -8.89 23.75
C SER A 238 7.85 -9.35 23.57
N GLU A 239 8.26 -9.68 22.34
CA GLU A 239 9.65 -10.06 22.04
C GLU A 239 10.62 -8.91 22.27
N VAL A 240 10.25 -7.69 21.89
CA VAL A 240 11.06 -6.49 22.13
C VAL A 240 11.26 -6.28 23.62
N GLU A 241 10.19 -6.33 24.41
CA GLU A 241 10.25 -6.16 25.87
C GLU A 241 11.11 -7.25 26.55
N THR A 242 10.94 -8.52 26.11
CA THR A 242 11.72 -9.64 26.64
C THR A 242 13.20 -9.53 26.27
N THR A 243 13.52 -9.08 25.05
CA THR A 243 14.87 -8.90 24.58
C THR A 243 15.57 -7.78 25.35
N GLU A 244 14.91 -6.63 25.55
CA GLU A 244 15.44 -5.52 26.34
C GLU A 244 15.70 -5.93 27.79
N ALA A 245 14.78 -6.67 28.43
CA ALA A 245 14.95 -7.17 29.78
C ALA A 245 16.12 -8.18 29.87
N THR A 246 16.27 -9.06 28.87
CA THR A 246 17.37 -10.05 28.80
C THR A 246 18.71 -9.37 28.61
N ASP A 247 18.80 -8.37 27.76
CA ASP A 247 20.01 -7.61 27.50
C ASP A 247 20.44 -6.81 28.75
N ALA A 248 19.50 -6.17 29.44
CA ALA A 248 19.76 -5.48 30.70
C ALA A 248 20.29 -6.42 31.78
N TYR A 249 19.67 -7.62 31.90
CA TYR A 249 20.14 -8.64 32.84
C TYR A 249 21.54 -9.17 32.50
N ARG A 250 21.81 -9.40 31.21
CA ARG A 250 23.14 -9.82 30.73
C ARG A 250 24.21 -8.79 31.06
N ASP A 251 23.93 -7.52 30.84
CA ASP A 251 24.89 -6.44 31.11
C ASP A 251 25.14 -6.32 32.63
N GLU A 252 24.14 -6.47 33.47
CA GLU A 252 24.29 -6.51 34.94
C GLU A 252 25.17 -7.71 35.38
N VAL A 253 24.94 -8.88 34.80
CA VAL A 253 25.73 -10.09 35.10
C VAL A 253 27.20 -9.92 34.67
N LEU A 254 27.43 -9.36 33.50
CA LEU A 254 28.79 -9.09 32.98
C LEU A 254 29.55 -8.09 33.88
N ASP A 255 28.89 -7.05 34.37
CA ASP A 255 29.48 -6.08 35.26
C ASP A 255 29.81 -6.67 36.64
N ARG A 256 28.95 -7.54 37.16
CA ARG A 256 29.23 -8.30 38.41
C ARG A 256 30.41 -9.26 38.23
N LEU A 257 30.52 -9.95 37.10
CA LEU A 257 31.64 -10.84 36.76
C LEU A 257 32.95 -10.08 36.68
N LYS A 258 33.01 -8.95 35.98
CA LYS A 258 34.17 -8.07 35.90
C LYS A 258 34.62 -7.58 37.31
N ALA A 259 33.66 -7.24 38.14
CA ALA A 259 33.93 -6.80 39.51
C ALA A 259 34.56 -7.93 40.38
N ILE A 260 34.09 -9.17 40.17
CA ILE A 260 34.65 -10.37 40.84
C ILE A 260 36.06 -10.67 40.32
N GLU A 261 36.29 -10.66 39.02
CA GLU A 261 37.58 -10.85 38.40
C GLU A 261 38.60 -9.83 38.89
N ALA A 262 38.23 -8.54 38.97
CA ALA A 262 39.09 -7.49 39.51
C ALA A 262 39.49 -7.74 40.97
N ARG A 263 38.60 -8.32 41.79
CA ARG A 263 38.87 -8.68 43.19
C ARG A 263 39.79 -9.91 43.31
N LEU A 264 39.70 -10.85 42.38
CA LEU A 264 40.52 -12.07 42.37
C LEU A 264 41.90 -11.87 41.76
N GLY A 265 42.00 -11.00 40.72
CA GLY A 265 43.26 -10.68 40.04
C GLY A 265 44.17 -9.69 40.81
N GLY A 266 43.71 -9.12 41.90
CA GLY A 266 44.47 -8.20 42.78
C GLY A 266 45.18 -8.88 43.98
N LYS A 267 45.38 -10.21 43.95
CA LYS A 267 46.19 -10.95 44.93
C LYS A 267 47.48 -11.42 44.35
#